data_28d10542aa8d8e589a48b282420b751b
#
_entry.id   28d10542aa8d8e589a48b282420b751b
#
_cell.length_a   1.000
_cell.length_b   1.000
_cell.length_c   1.000
_cell.angle_alpha   90.00
_cell.angle_beta   90.00
_cell.angle_gamma   90.00
#
_symmetry.space_group_name_H-M   'P 1'
#
loop_
_entity.id
_entity.type
_entity.pdbx_description
1 polymer ?
#
loop_
_entity_poly.entity_id
_entity_poly.type
_entity_poly.pdbx_seq_one_letter_code
_entity_poly.pdbx_strand_id
1 'polypeptide(L)'
;MIRTLEIVNFKSHLASKIRLGDLTVLTGVNGCGKTAVTQALLLLRQSFVNNRLMAGLDLNRPLCSIGTGQDALCRWAPNGIISFVIGDGQDEIMKFSFDAENGLDDSFLKKHEEDSSYPDSETLTAHPLFSTGFQYIGASRWGGAVCSRKIHLQSSNNGSCHYRRDRVSLWRIS
;
A
#
# COMPACT_ATOMS: atom_id res chain seq x y z
N MET A 1 -11.27 6.51 9.46
CA MET A 1 -10.74 5.12 9.57
C MET A 1 -11.11 4.38 8.30
N ILE A 2 -10.22 3.53 7.74
CA ILE A 2 -10.56 2.76 6.53
C ILE A 2 -11.65 1.75 6.88
N ARG A 3 -12.77 1.79 6.15
CA ARG A 3 -13.92 0.87 6.32
C ARG A 3 -14.13 -0.05 5.13
N THR A 4 -13.67 0.36 3.95
CA THR A 4 -13.75 -0.44 2.73
C THR A 4 -12.45 -0.37 1.95
N LEU A 5 -12.08 -1.49 1.34
CA LEU A 5 -11.00 -1.60 0.38
C LEU A 5 -11.51 -2.40 -0.83
N GLU A 6 -11.48 -1.79 -2.00
CA GLU A 6 -11.71 -2.51 -3.25
C GLU A 6 -10.38 -2.68 -3.97
N ILE A 7 -10.17 -3.85 -4.52
CA ILE A 7 -8.95 -4.23 -5.25
C ILE A 7 -9.38 -4.73 -6.61
N VAL A 8 -8.89 -4.11 -7.66
CA VAL A 8 -9.21 -4.47 -9.04
C VAL A 8 -7.92 -4.78 -9.80
N ASN A 9 -7.91 -5.89 -10.52
CA ASN A 9 -6.82 -6.34 -11.38
C ASN A 9 -5.45 -6.49 -10.69
N PHE A 10 -5.42 -6.81 -9.41
CA PHE A 10 -4.17 -6.94 -8.67
C PHE A 10 -3.92 -8.38 -8.19
N LYS A 11 -2.83 -8.98 -8.65
CA LYS A 11 -2.42 -10.37 -8.30
C LYS A 11 -3.55 -11.39 -8.52
N SER A 12 -4.07 -11.98 -7.45
CA SER A 12 -5.18 -12.95 -7.51
C SER A 12 -6.56 -12.30 -7.46
N HIS A 13 -6.64 -10.97 -7.32
CA HIS A 13 -7.89 -10.24 -7.24
C HIS A 13 -8.25 -9.62 -8.58
N LEU A 14 -9.23 -10.20 -9.28
CA LEU A 14 -9.82 -9.58 -10.47
C LEU A 14 -10.68 -8.39 -10.07
N ALA A 15 -11.61 -8.61 -9.13
CA ALA A 15 -12.39 -7.57 -8.46
C ALA A 15 -12.78 -8.09 -7.08
N SER A 16 -12.38 -7.40 -6.03
CA SER A 16 -12.67 -7.80 -4.66
C SER A 16 -12.98 -6.57 -3.82
N LYS A 17 -14.10 -6.62 -3.10
CA LYS A 17 -14.51 -5.59 -2.13
C LYS A 17 -14.47 -6.16 -0.73
N ILE A 18 -13.69 -5.56 0.14
CA ILE A 18 -13.42 -6.01 1.50
C ILE A 18 -13.93 -4.95 2.47
N ARG A 19 -14.74 -5.36 3.43
CA ARG A 19 -15.13 -4.51 4.56
C ARG A 19 -14.12 -4.65 5.68
N LEU A 20 -13.66 -3.53 6.20
CA LEU A 20 -12.68 -3.46 7.28
C LEU A 20 -13.37 -2.93 8.55
N GLY A 21 -13.22 -3.66 9.63
CA GLY A 21 -13.67 -3.26 10.97
C GLY A 21 -12.50 -2.78 11.83
N ASP A 22 -12.79 -2.52 13.10
CA ASP A 22 -11.77 -2.15 14.09
C ASP A 22 -10.75 -3.29 14.29
N LEU A 23 -11.20 -4.53 14.11
CA LEU A 23 -10.39 -5.73 13.97
C LEU A 23 -10.87 -6.50 12.74
N THR A 24 -9.96 -6.80 11.82
CA THR A 24 -10.23 -7.60 10.62
C THR A 24 -9.25 -8.77 10.57
N VAL A 25 -9.76 -9.98 10.49
CA VAL A 25 -8.96 -11.21 10.39
C VAL A 25 -9.15 -11.83 9.01
N LEU A 26 -8.08 -11.98 8.26
CA LEU A 26 -8.09 -12.63 6.94
C LEU A 26 -7.68 -14.10 7.11
N THR A 27 -8.63 -15.00 6.85
CA THR A 27 -8.42 -16.46 6.91
C THR A 27 -8.62 -17.10 5.54
N GLY A 28 -8.09 -18.26 5.33
CA GLY A 28 -8.25 -19.02 4.07
C GLY A 28 -6.99 -19.80 3.70
N VAL A 29 -7.11 -20.61 2.66
CA VAL A 29 -6.02 -21.44 2.13
C VAL A 29 -4.83 -20.62 1.62
N ASN A 30 -3.67 -21.23 1.50
CA ASN A 30 -2.50 -20.55 0.94
C ASN A 30 -2.75 -20.23 -0.55
N GLY A 31 -2.31 -19.04 -0.98
CA GLY A 31 -2.49 -18.58 -2.35
C GLY A 31 -3.82 -17.88 -2.66
N CYS A 32 -4.80 -17.84 -1.72
CA CYS A 32 -6.10 -17.20 -1.97
C CYS A 32 -6.09 -15.65 -1.95
N GLY A 33 -4.93 -15.01 -1.90
CA GLY A 33 -4.82 -13.53 -2.00
C GLY A 33 -4.79 -12.77 -0.68
N LYS A 34 -4.81 -13.42 0.50
CA LYS A 34 -4.75 -12.71 1.80
C LYS A 34 -3.63 -11.68 1.89
N THR A 35 -2.43 -12.07 1.46
CA THR A 35 -1.26 -11.19 1.46
C THR A 35 -1.43 -10.03 0.48
N ALA A 36 -2.09 -10.25 -0.66
CA ALA A 36 -2.31 -9.19 -1.66
C ALA A 36 -3.18 -8.06 -1.10
N VAL A 37 -4.14 -8.36 -0.22
CA VAL A 37 -4.95 -7.35 0.49
C VAL A 37 -4.07 -6.41 1.31
N THR A 38 -3.15 -6.96 2.11
CA THR A 38 -2.20 -6.16 2.89
C THR A 38 -1.22 -5.43 1.98
N GLN A 39 -0.73 -6.08 0.93
CA GLN A 39 0.19 -5.48 -0.03
C GLN A 39 -0.42 -4.28 -0.76
N ALA A 40 -1.71 -4.29 -1.11
CA ALA A 40 -2.38 -3.14 -1.71
C ALA A 40 -2.25 -1.88 -0.85
N LEU A 41 -2.52 -1.99 0.46
CA LEU A 41 -2.37 -0.88 1.40
C LEU A 41 -0.89 -0.45 1.57
N LEU A 42 0.02 -1.43 1.64
CA LEU A 42 1.45 -1.16 1.79
C LEU A 42 2.06 -0.47 0.56
N LEU A 43 1.62 -0.84 -0.65
CA LEU A 43 2.06 -0.19 -1.90
C LEU A 43 1.65 1.28 -1.95
N LEU A 44 0.39 1.59 -1.62
CA LEU A 44 -0.07 2.97 -1.52
C LEU A 44 0.74 3.75 -0.46
N ARG A 45 0.91 3.15 0.72
CA ARG A 45 1.70 3.76 1.80
C ARG A 45 3.15 4.01 1.40
N GLN A 46 3.84 3.04 0.80
CA GLN A 46 5.25 3.21 0.40
C GLN A 46 5.41 4.23 -0.71
N SER A 47 4.51 4.27 -1.69
CA SER A 47 4.52 5.28 -2.75
C SER A 47 4.32 6.68 -2.18
N PHE A 48 3.46 6.84 -1.17
CA PHE A 48 3.28 8.10 -0.45
C PHE A 48 4.55 8.51 0.32
N VAL A 49 5.15 7.59 1.10
CA VAL A 49 6.39 7.85 1.85
C VAL A 49 7.56 8.22 0.95
N ASN A 50 7.59 7.66 -0.26
CA ASN A 50 8.60 7.97 -1.27
C ASN A 50 8.29 9.27 -2.05
N ASN A 51 7.23 10.01 -1.71
CA ASN A 51 6.72 11.20 -2.43
C ASN A 51 6.43 10.92 -3.92
N ARG A 52 6.01 9.70 -4.26
CA ARG A 52 5.76 9.26 -5.63
C ARG A 52 4.31 8.90 -5.92
N LEU A 53 3.43 8.87 -4.90
CA LEU A 53 2.03 8.44 -5.06
C LEU A 53 1.26 9.29 -6.07
N MET A 54 1.57 10.59 -6.16
CA MET A 54 0.94 11.50 -7.13
C MET A 54 1.34 11.19 -8.57
N ALA A 55 2.53 10.62 -8.78
CA ALA A 55 3.03 10.22 -10.10
C ALA A 55 2.72 8.75 -10.41
N GLY A 56 2.54 7.90 -9.39
CA GLY A 56 2.28 6.48 -9.59
C GLY A 56 2.53 5.60 -8.37
N LEU A 57 2.69 4.31 -8.62
CA LEU A 57 2.80 3.25 -7.62
C LEU A 57 4.21 2.63 -7.64
N ASP A 58 4.93 2.73 -6.53
CA ASP A 58 6.18 1.98 -6.31
C ASP A 58 5.88 0.54 -5.92
N LEU A 59 6.34 -0.42 -6.73
CA LEU A 59 6.13 -1.85 -6.48
C LEU A 59 7.16 -2.44 -5.52
N ASN A 60 8.29 -1.75 -5.27
CA ASN A 60 9.40 -2.28 -4.48
C ASN A 60 9.88 -1.30 -3.43
N ARG A 61 9.97 -1.79 -2.16
CA ARG A 61 10.52 -1.09 -1.00
C ARG A 61 9.89 0.29 -0.71
N PRO A 62 9.87 0.73 0.55
CA PRO A 62 10.53 0.11 1.72
C PRO A 62 9.69 -0.93 2.47
N LEU A 63 8.36 -0.99 2.26
CA LEU A 63 7.44 -1.82 3.06
C LEU A 63 7.26 -3.22 2.49
N CYS A 64 7.09 -3.32 1.18
CA CYS A 64 6.97 -4.59 0.46
C CYS A 64 7.68 -4.53 -0.89
N SER A 65 7.93 -5.68 -1.47
CA SER A 65 8.46 -5.84 -2.83
C SER A 65 7.59 -6.84 -3.58
N ILE A 66 7.04 -6.40 -4.70
CA ILE A 66 6.17 -7.19 -5.57
C ILE A 66 6.98 -7.72 -6.76
N GLY A 67 7.91 -6.93 -7.28
CA GLY A 67 8.63 -7.16 -8.53
C GLY A 67 8.28 -6.10 -9.56
N THR A 68 7.70 -6.52 -10.66
CA THR A 68 7.34 -5.66 -11.80
C THR A 68 5.83 -5.53 -11.97
N GLY A 69 5.40 -4.75 -12.96
CA GLY A 69 3.99 -4.64 -13.33
C GLY A 69 3.37 -5.97 -13.68
N GLN A 70 4.12 -6.86 -14.33
CA GLN A 70 3.69 -8.21 -14.66
C GLN A 70 3.40 -9.04 -13.40
N ASP A 71 4.20 -8.89 -12.35
CA ASP A 71 3.99 -9.59 -11.07
C ASP A 71 2.83 -8.99 -10.27
N ALA A 72 2.48 -7.74 -10.54
CA ALA A 72 1.40 -7.03 -9.87
C ALA A 72 0.05 -7.22 -10.56
N LEU A 73 0.01 -7.24 -11.90
CA LEU A 73 -1.21 -7.35 -12.67
C LEU A 73 -1.86 -8.74 -12.52
N CYS A 74 -3.18 -8.76 -12.37
CA CYS A 74 -3.93 -10.00 -12.34
C CYS A 74 -3.88 -10.69 -13.71
N ARG A 75 -3.55 -11.99 -13.72
CA ARG A 75 -3.45 -12.78 -14.95
C ARG A 75 -4.71 -12.75 -15.83
N TRP A 76 -5.88 -12.58 -15.21
CA TRP A 76 -7.17 -12.56 -15.89
C TRP A 76 -7.75 -11.14 -16.03
N ALA A 77 -6.92 -10.12 -15.83
CA ALA A 77 -7.35 -8.74 -15.97
C ALA A 77 -7.83 -8.46 -17.41
N PRO A 78 -9.01 -7.85 -17.59
CA PRO A 78 -9.53 -7.50 -18.92
C PRO A 78 -8.79 -6.33 -19.56
N ASN A 79 -8.06 -5.56 -18.75
CA ASN A 79 -7.23 -4.43 -19.15
C ASN A 79 -6.01 -4.32 -18.24
N GLY A 80 -5.04 -3.50 -18.61
CA GLY A 80 -3.79 -3.30 -17.86
C GLY A 80 -3.88 -2.30 -16.71
N ILE A 81 -5.07 -1.96 -16.23
CA ILE A 81 -5.24 -0.96 -15.15
C ILE A 81 -5.45 -1.68 -13.81
N ILE A 82 -4.56 -1.40 -12.86
CA ILE A 82 -4.71 -1.83 -11.45
C ILE A 82 -5.37 -0.69 -10.69
N SER A 83 -6.43 -0.98 -9.92
CA SER A 83 -7.09 0.04 -9.11
C SER A 83 -7.26 -0.40 -7.66
N PHE A 84 -7.05 0.56 -6.75
CA PHE A 84 -7.34 0.45 -5.32
C PHE A 84 -8.32 1.54 -4.92
N VAL A 85 -9.45 1.16 -4.31
CA VAL A 85 -10.44 2.11 -3.83
C VAL A 85 -10.55 1.98 -2.32
N ILE A 86 -10.37 3.09 -1.63
CA ILE A 86 -10.43 3.17 -0.16
C ILE A 86 -11.60 4.06 0.23
N GLY A 87 -12.46 3.57 1.11
CA GLY A 87 -13.55 4.33 1.69
C GLY A 87 -13.48 4.35 3.22
N ASP A 88 -13.85 5.47 3.82
CA ASP A 88 -13.89 5.66 5.27
C ASP A 88 -15.24 5.34 5.91
N GLY A 89 -16.26 5.07 5.08
CA GLY A 89 -17.62 4.80 5.52
C GLY A 89 -18.51 6.06 5.68
N GLN A 90 -18.00 7.24 5.31
CA GLN A 90 -18.70 8.52 5.34
C GLN A 90 -18.77 9.17 3.95
N ASP A 91 -18.94 8.36 2.90
CA ASP A 91 -18.99 8.77 1.50
C ASP A 91 -17.66 9.36 0.93
N GLU A 92 -16.61 9.46 1.72
CA GLU A 92 -15.29 9.81 1.22
C GLU A 92 -14.65 8.58 0.59
N ILE A 93 -14.53 8.59 -0.74
CA ILE A 93 -13.96 7.51 -1.53
C ILE A 93 -12.74 8.03 -2.28
N MET A 94 -11.60 7.38 -2.06
CA MET A 94 -10.36 7.66 -2.80
C MET A 94 -10.08 6.50 -3.75
N LYS A 95 -9.99 6.80 -5.05
CA LYS A 95 -9.65 5.82 -6.09
C LYS A 95 -8.26 6.10 -6.65
N PHE A 96 -7.39 5.11 -6.57
CA PHE A 96 -6.03 5.13 -7.07
C PHE A 96 -5.93 4.11 -8.22
N SER A 97 -5.66 4.59 -9.42
CA SER A 97 -5.54 3.73 -10.61
C SER A 97 -4.18 3.91 -11.26
N PHE A 98 -3.59 2.80 -11.71
CA PHE A 98 -2.22 2.74 -12.21
C PHE A 98 -2.17 1.91 -13.49
N ASP A 99 -1.39 2.38 -14.44
CA ASP A 99 -1.18 1.73 -15.73
C ASP A 99 -0.09 0.67 -15.61
N ALA A 100 -0.49 -0.59 -15.59
CA ALA A 100 0.41 -1.73 -15.59
C ALA A 100 0.68 -2.26 -17.02
N GLU A 101 -0.15 -1.95 -18.01
CA GLU A 101 0.05 -2.40 -19.38
C GLU A 101 1.31 -1.81 -20.00
N ASN A 102 1.51 -0.50 -19.82
CA ASN A 102 2.70 0.21 -20.28
C ASN A 102 3.90 0.09 -19.32
N GLY A 103 3.75 -0.60 -18.20
CA GLY A 103 4.77 -0.80 -17.17
C GLY A 103 4.97 -2.26 -16.76
N LEU A 104 4.75 -3.22 -17.67
CA LEU A 104 4.86 -4.65 -17.33
C LEU A 104 6.24 -5.03 -16.79
N ASP A 105 7.31 -4.49 -17.34
CA ASP A 105 8.69 -4.75 -16.92
C ASP A 105 9.20 -3.76 -15.87
N ASP A 106 8.41 -2.73 -15.56
CA ASP A 106 8.78 -1.67 -14.64
C ASP A 106 8.44 -2.01 -13.19
N SER A 107 9.25 -1.50 -12.27
CA SER A 107 8.97 -1.53 -10.83
C SER A 107 8.19 -0.32 -10.33
N PHE A 108 7.82 0.58 -11.23
CA PHE A 108 7.02 1.77 -10.98
C PHE A 108 5.94 1.90 -12.03
N LEU A 109 4.68 1.87 -11.60
CA LEU A 109 3.53 2.03 -12.47
C LEU A 109 3.07 3.48 -12.45
N LYS A 110 2.91 4.07 -13.64
CA LYS A 110 2.41 5.45 -13.77
C LYS A 110 0.96 5.54 -13.33
N LYS A 111 0.60 6.69 -12.77
CA LYS A 111 -0.79 7.01 -12.45
C LYS A 111 -1.64 7.02 -13.73
N HIS A 112 -2.82 6.42 -13.67
CA HIS A 112 -3.83 6.53 -14.71
C HIS A 112 -4.75 7.71 -14.38
N GLU A 113 -4.58 8.85 -15.06
CA GLU A 113 -5.19 10.12 -14.70
C GLU A 113 -6.72 10.10 -14.80
N GLU A 114 -7.26 9.52 -15.89
CA GLU A 114 -8.71 9.53 -16.17
C GLU A 114 -9.51 8.73 -15.13
N ASP A 115 -8.88 7.74 -14.48
CA ASP A 115 -9.56 6.81 -13.58
C ASP A 115 -9.19 7.00 -12.10
N SER A 116 -8.32 7.97 -11.80
CA SER A 116 -7.89 8.27 -10.43
C SER A 116 -8.66 9.45 -9.85
N SER A 117 -9.19 9.28 -8.63
CA SER A 117 -9.91 10.33 -7.90
C SER A 117 -9.50 10.27 -6.43
N TYR A 118 -8.61 11.17 -6.02
CA TYR A 118 -8.19 11.33 -4.62
C TYR A 118 -7.69 12.77 -4.39
N PRO A 119 -7.73 13.26 -3.13
CA PRO A 119 -7.33 14.61 -2.79
C PRO A 119 -5.82 14.82 -2.97
N ASP A 120 -5.38 16.06 -2.83
CA ASP A 120 -3.98 16.45 -2.87
C ASP A 120 -3.14 15.80 -1.75
N SER A 121 -1.81 15.95 -1.84
CA SER A 121 -0.88 15.33 -0.89
C SER A 121 -1.04 15.87 0.53
N GLU A 122 -1.46 17.12 0.71
CA GLU A 122 -1.66 17.72 2.04
C GLU A 122 -2.85 17.08 2.74
N THR A 123 -3.98 16.97 2.05
CA THR A 123 -5.18 16.31 2.57
C THR A 123 -4.94 14.83 2.85
N LEU A 124 -4.17 14.14 1.98
CA LEU A 124 -3.82 12.74 2.19
C LEU A 124 -3.02 12.51 3.48
N THR A 125 -2.20 13.47 3.95
CA THR A 125 -1.42 13.29 5.20
C THR A 125 -2.32 13.10 6.42
N ALA A 126 -3.52 13.65 6.43
CA ALA A 126 -4.48 13.50 7.52
C ALA A 126 -5.15 12.11 7.54
N HIS A 127 -5.16 11.40 6.39
CA HIS A 127 -5.81 10.10 6.28
C HIS A 127 -5.02 9.02 7.06
N PRO A 128 -5.67 8.11 7.80
CA PRO A 128 -5.01 7.10 8.65
C PRO A 128 -3.96 6.24 7.94
N LEU A 129 -4.16 5.90 6.67
CA LEU A 129 -3.19 5.13 5.88
C LEU A 129 -1.88 5.88 5.68
N PHE A 130 -1.95 7.21 5.53
CA PHE A 130 -0.80 8.05 5.18
C PHE A 130 -0.23 8.82 6.38
N SER A 131 -0.95 8.85 7.50
CA SER A 131 -0.55 9.53 8.73
C SER A 131 0.62 8.83 9.45
N THR A 132 1.22 9.51 10.43
CA THR A 132 2.28 8.96 11.28
C THR A 132 1.83 7.82 12.19
N GLY A 133 0.50 7.68 12.41
CA GLY A 133 -0.08 6.61 13.23
C GLY A 133 -0.12 5.24 12.56
N PHE A 134 0.16 5.14 11.26
CA PHE A 134 0.20 3.87 10.56
C PHE A 134 1.37 3.00 11.05
N GLN A 135 1.07 1.76 11.45
CA GLN A 135 2.06 0.77 11.84
C GLN A 135 1.86 -0.52 11.05
N TYR A 136 2.95 -1.11 10.59
CA TYR A 136 2.97 -2.41 9.95
C TYR A 136 3.94 -3.35 10.66
N ILE A 137 3.44 -4.51 11.06
CA ILE A 137 4.23 -5.57 11.66
C ILE A 137 4.28 -6.73 10.67
N GLY A 138 5.43 -6.90 10.02
CA GLY A 138 5.65 -8.00 9.08
C GLY A 138 5.96 -9.31 9.82
N ALA A 139 5.42 -10.42 9.33
CA ALA A 139 5.80 -11.75 9.79
C ALA A 139 7.22 -12.08 9.30
N SER A 140 8.22 -11.88 10.14
CA SER A 140 9.58 -12.34 9.89
C SER A 140 9.69 -13.81 10.35
N ARG A 141 9.90 -14.73 9.43
CA ARG A 141 10.11 -16.16 9.74
C ARG A 141 11.54 -16.47 10.19
N TRP A 142 12.41 -15.48 10.38
CA TRP A 142 13.78 -15.67 10.85
C TRP A 142 13.87 -15.38 12.34
N GLY A 143 13.89 -16.44 13.13
CA GLY A 143 14.42 -16.46 14.50
C GLY A 143 13.88 -15.41 15.46
N GLY A 144 12.59 -15.41 15.80
CA GLY A 144 12.08 -14.73 17.00
C GLY A 144 12.17 -13.21 17.07
N ALA A 145 12.67 -12.53 16.04
CA ALA A 145 12.71 -11.07 16.00
C ALA A 145 11.46 -10.52 15.31
N VAL A 146 10.56 -9.93 16.08
CA VAL A 146 9.45 -9.11 15.54
C VAL A 146 10.07 -7.84 14.98
N CYS A 147 10.15 -7.72 13.66
CA CYS A 147 10.59 -6.48 13.02
C CYS A 147 9.42 -5.50 12.96
N SER A 148 9.24 -4.72 14.01
CA SER A 148 8.37 -3.53 13.98
C SER A 148 9.09 -2.44 13.19
N ARG A 149 8.66 -2.16 11.96
CA ARG A 149 9.14 -0.97 11.26
C ARG A 149 8.25 0.20 11.63
N LYS A 150 8.67 0.99 12.61
CA LYS A 150 8.11 2.33 12.83
C LYS A 150 8.69 3.26 11.78
N ILE A 151 7.85 3.78 10.92
CA ILE A 151 8.25 4.83 9.98
C ILE A 151 7.94 6.16 10.65
N HIS A 152 8.97 6.83 11.18
CA HIS A 152 8.87 8.21 11.60
C HIS A 152 9.08 9.11 10.39
N LEU A 153 8.03 9.81 9.98
CA LEU A 153 8.14 10.94 9.08
C LEU A 153 8.66 12.13 9.89
N GLN A 154 9.94 12.45 9.77
CA GLN A 154 10.43 13.76 10.21
C GLN A 154 10.18 14.75 9.07
N SER A 155 9.26 15.67 9.29
CA SER A 155 9.13 16.86 8.48
C SER A 155 10.37 17.74 8.71
N SER A 156 11.30 17.74 7.80
CA SER A 156 12.33 18.78 7.75
C SER A 156 11.80 19.93 6.92
N ASN A 157 11.98 21.16 7.39
CA ASN A 157 11.56 22.41 6.74
C ASN A 157 12.18 22.65 5.34
N ASN A 158 12.87 21.69 4.76
CA ASN A 158 13.57 21.78 3.47
C ASN A 158 13.09 20.75 2.41
N GLY A 159 11.84 20.28 2.47
CA GLY A 159 11.21 19.57 1.35
C GLY A 159 11.84 18.24 0.91
N SER A 160 12.80 17.67 1.64
CA SER A 160 13.38 16.37 1.35
C SER A 160 13.12 15.38 2.50
N CYS A 161 12.37 14.30 2.22
CA CYS A 161 12.22 13.17 3.13
C CYS A 161 13.46 12.28 3.06
N HIS A 162 14.23 12.20 4.15
CA HIS A 162 15.32 11.24 4.28
C HIS A 162 14.88 10.01 5.07
N TYR A 163 15.04 8.85 4.47
CA TYR A 163 14.86 7.56 5.14
C TYR A 163 16.02 7.30 6.10
N ARG A 164 15.76 7.28 7.41
CA ARG A 164 16.73 6.87 8.42
C ARG A 164 16.44 5.44 8.89
N ARG A 165 17.39 4.55 8.75
CA ARG A 165 17.38 3.23 9.39
C ARG A 165 17.74 3.39 10.85
N ASP A 166 16.76 3.45 11.75
CA ASP A 166 17.06 3.37 13.17
C ASP A 166 17.31 1.92 13.57
N ARG A 167 18.39 1.70 14.31
CA ARG A 167 18.70 0.41 14.91
C ARG A 167 17.63 0.07 15.94
N VAL A 168 17.09 -1.14 15.82
CA VAL A 168 16.10 -1.70 16.73
C VAL A 168 16.65 -1.70 18.14
N SER A 169 16.06 -0.93 19.07
CA SER A 169 16.25 -1.10 20.49
C SER A 169 15.35 -2.25 20.96
N LEU A 170 15.98 -3.31 21.46
CA LEU A 170 15.32 -4.45 22.10
C LEU A 170 14.64 -3.96 23.38
N TRP A 171 13.33 -4.02 23.46
CA TRP A 171 12.59 -3.93 24.70
C TRP A 171 12.40 -5.35 25.25
N ARG A 172 13.03 -5.62 26.38
CA ARG A 172 12.79 -6.80 27.21
C ARG A 172 11.57 -6.50 28.08
N ILE A 173 10.51 -7.27 27.91
CA ILE A 173 9.38 -7.27 28.86
C ILE A 173 9.77 -8.27 29.95
N SER A 174 9.85 -7.76 31.17
CA SER A 174 9.99 -8.55 32.40
C SER A 174 8.63 -9.05 32.84
#